data_bd4992be5623c7314fcd246a28fec7c3
#
_entry.id   bd4992be5623c7314fcd246a28fec7c3
#
_cell.length_a   1.000
_cell.length_b   1.000
_cell.length_c   1.000
_cell.angle_alpha   90.00
_cell.angle_beta   90.00
_cell.angle_gamma   90.00
#
_symmetry.space_group_name_H-M   'P 1'
#
loop_
_entity.id
_entity.type
_entity.pdbx_description
1 polymer ?
#
loop_
_entity_poly.entity_id
_entity_poly.type
_entity_poly.pdbx_seq_one_letter_code
_entity_poly.pdbx_strand_id
1 'polypeptide(L)'
;MKTVLMLITLCVLLPKALAQAPQLEITVTKVTNASGMMIITVVDKPEDWMKPSYFSIVRLPVSSTDDVVWVIDDVPAGTYAVSVIQDLNGNGVLDASFLGLPKEPYGFSGSKSILPPKFNKASFPVGAQNVRVTVPLR
;
A
#
# COMPACT_ATOMS: atom_id res chain seq x y z
N MET A 1 43.01 43.70 -41.61
CA MET A 1 41.97 42.66 -41.61
C MET A 1 41.78 42.15 -40.16
N LYS A 2 40.66 42.48 -39.53
CA LYS A 2 40.35 42.06 -38.17
C LYS A 2 39.41 40.81 -38.23
N THR A 3 39.92 39.65 -37.84
CA THR A 3 39.17 38.37 -37.80
C THR A 3 38.34 38.36 -36.55
N VAL A 4 37.03 38.45 -36.66
CA VAL A 4 36.08 38.28 -35.54
C VAL A 4 35.83 36.80 -35.35
N LEU A 5 36.33 36.25 -34.25
CA LEU A 5 36.07 34.88 -33.84
C LEU A 5 34.71 34.84 -33.12
N MET A 6 33.69 34.28 -33.79
CA MET A 6 32.34 34.12 -33.24
C MET A 6 32.30 32.85 -32.43
N LEU A 7 32.29 32.97 -31.09
CA LEU A 7 32.13 31.85 -30.17
C LEU A 7 30.65 31.42 -30.15
N ILE A 8 30.33 30.29 -30.78
CA ILE A 8 29.00 29.69 -30.70
C ILE A 8 28.92 28.89 -29.41
N THR A 9 28.25 29.43 -28.40
CA THR A 9 27.95 28.71 -27.15
C THR A 9 26.82 27.72 -27.42
N LEU A 10 27.17 26.43 -27.57
CA LEU A 10 26.22 25.33 -27.68
C LEU A 10 25.56 25.09 -26.31
N CYS A 11 24.35 25.57 -26.11
CA CYS A 11 23.57 25.32 -24.94
C CYS A 11 23.01 23.87 -25.01
N VAL A 12 23.68 22.94 -24.37
CA VAL A 12 23.21 21.54 -24.28
C VAL A 12 22.04 21.52 -23.31
N LEU A 13 20.81 21.47 -23.82
CA LEU A 13 19.60 21.18 -23.06
C LEU A 13 19.64 19.71 -22.66
N LEU A 14 20.12 19.43 -21.45
CA LEU A 14 19.99 18.10 -20.84
C LEU A 14 18.50 17.82 -20.59
N PRO A 15 17.94 16.71 -21.11
CA PRO A 15 16.58 16.33 -20.78
C PRO A 15 16.48 16.12 -19.28
N LYS A 16 15.59 16.86 -18.58
CA LYS A 16 15.18 16.52 -17.22
C LYS A 16 14.52 15.15 -17.32
N ALA A 17 15.17 14.13 -16.79
CA ALA A 17 14.53 12.86 -16.56
C ALA A 17 13.33 13.14 -15.65
N LEU A 18 12.11 12.93 -16.15
CA LEU A 18 10.89 12.94 -15.34
C LEU A 18 11.06 11.81 -14.34
N ALA A 19 11.38 12.15 -13.11
CA ALA A 19 11.39 11.16 -12.02
C ALA A 19 9.98 10.58 -11.92
N GLN A 20 9.85 9.29 -12.22
CA GLN A 20 8.59 8.56 -12.05
C GLN A 20 8.23 8.62 -10.57
N ALA A 21 6.97 8.98 -10.27
CA ALA A 21 6.49 8.95 -8.90
C ALA A 21 6.54 7.51 -8.34
N PRO A 22 6.79 7.33 -7.04
CA PRO A 22 7.00 6.03 -6.46
C PRO A 22 5.74 5.17 -6.50
N GLN A 23 5.94 3.86 -6.60
CA GLN A 23 4.90 2.85 -6.46
C GLN A 23 4.91 2.25 -5.04
N LEU A 24 3.73 1.93 -4.54
CA LEU A 24 3.54 1.11 -3.34
C LEU A 24 3.00 -0.25 -3.76
N GLU A 25 3.81 -1.29 -3.60
CA GLU A 25 3.43 -2.68 -3.81
C GLU A 25 3.08 -3.33 -2.47
N ILE A 26 1.88 -3.86 -2.37
CA ILE A 26 1.38 -4.57 -1.18
C ILE A 26 1.21 -6.04 -1.56
N THR A 27 1.90 -6.92 -0.84
CA THR A 27 1.80 -8.36 -1.00
C THR A 27 1.12 -8.95 0.24
N VAL A 28 -0.06 -9.52 0.06
CA VAL A 28 -0.78 -10.27 1.10
C VAL A 28 -0.38 -11.72 1.01
N THR A 29 0.13 -12.26 2.11
CA THR A 29 0.63 -13.64 2.19
C THR A 29 -0.15 -14.47 3.19
N LYS A 30 0.07 -15.79 3.22
CA LYS A 30 -0.63 -16.76 4.07
C LYS A 30 -2.15 -16.80 3.84
N VAL A 31 -2.55 -16.67 2.60
CA VAL A 31 -3.94 -16.90 2.20
C VAL A 31 -4.26 -18.38 2.38
N THR A 32 -5.24 -18.71 3.22
CA THR A 32 -5.60 -20.10 3.54
C THR A 32 -6.93 -20.53 2.92
N ASN A 33 -7.75 -19.58 2.48
CA ASN A 33 -9.03 -19.84 1.85
C ASN A 33 -9.04 -19.29 0.42
N ALA A 34 -9.39 -20.14 -0.56
CA ALA A 34 -9.54 -19.74 -1.96
C ALA A 34 -10.97 -19.24 -2.23
N SER A 35 -11.47 -18.29 -1.42
CA SER A 35 -12.83 -17.77 -1.52
C SER A 35 -12.95 -16.37 -0.92
N GLY A 36 -14.07 -15.69 -1.20
CA GLY A 36 -14.39 -14.37 -0.66
C GLY A 36 -13.67 -13.24 -1.38
N MET A 37 -13.56 -12.11 -0.69
CA MET A 37 -12.96 -10.88 -1.20
C MET A 37 -11.77 -10.46 -0.33
N MET A 38 -10.63 -10.19 -0.95
CA MET A 38 -9.51 -9.53 -0.28
C MET A 38 -9.76 -8.02 -0.29
N ILE A 39 -9.97 -7.43 0.88
CA ILE A 39 -10.12 -5.99 1.06
C ILE A 39 -8.81 -5.46 1.61
N ILE A 40 -8.10 -4.66 0.81
CA ILE A 40 -6.84 -4.04 1.20
C ILE A 40 -7.08 -2.54 1.32
N THR A 41 -6.84 -1.99 2.50
CA THR A 41 -7.06 -0.58 2.82
C THR A 41 -5.74 0.09 3.18
N VAL A 42 -5.44 1.21 2.55
CA VAL A 42 -4.26 2.05 2.83
C VAL A 42 -4.72 3.36 3.45
N VAL A 43 -4.12 3.72 4.57
CA VAL A 43 -4.43 4.93 5.32
C VAL A 43 -3.17 5.78 5.46
N ASP A 44 -3.30 7.09 5.25
CA ASP A 44 -2.20 8.07 5.31
C ASP A 44 -2.26 8.99 6.54
N LYS A 45 -3.30 8.83 7.39
CA LYS A 45 -3.51 9.66 8.57
C LYS A 45 -3.83 8.82 9.81
N PRO A 46 -3.21 9.12 10.97
CA PRO A 46 -3.49 8.40 12.21
C PRO A 46 -4.97 8.43 12.65
N GLU A 47 -5.64 9.55 12.40
CA GLU A 47 -7.06 9.75 12.75
C GLU A 47 -8.03 8.89 11.93
N ASP A 48 -7.61 8.44 10.75
CA ASP A 48 -8.41 7.59 9.86
C ASP A 48 -8.16 6.09 10.08
N TRP A 49 -7.12 5.75 10.87
CA TRP A 49 -6.77 4.36 11.15
C TRP A 49 -7.90 3.60 11.82
N MET A 50 -8.26 2.45 11.25
CA MET A 50 -9.38 1.58 11.67
C MET A 50 -10.75 2.25 11.60
N LYS A 51 -10.90 3.27 10.75
CA LYS A 51 -12.18 3.94 10.44
C LYS A 51 -12.54 3.76 8.96
N PRO A 52 -13.78 4.07 8.54
CA PRO A 52 -14.20 3.97 7.14
C PRO A 52 -13.67 5.14 6.28
N SER A 53 -12.47 5.62 6.57
CA SER A 53 -11.75 6.65 5.84
C SER A 53 -10.39 6.10 5.41
N TYR A 54 -9.96 6.39 4.18
CA TYR A 54 -8.76 5.79 3.63
C TYR A 54 -8.13 6.66 2.53
N PHE A 55 -6.82 6.50 2.32
CA PHE A 55 -6.12 7.04 1.16
C PHE A 55 -6.50 6.24 -0.11
N SER A 56 -6.47 4.90 -0.01
CA SER A 56 -6.84 4.02 -1.12
C SER A 56 -7.39 2.69 -0.61
N ILE A 57 -8.25 2.07 -1.40
CA ILE A 57 -8.85 0.77 -1.09
C ILE A 57 -9.04 -0.05 -2.37
N VAL A 58 -8.83 -1.36 -2.28
CA VAL A 58 -9.16 -2.30 -3.34
C VAL A 58 -9.91 -3.49 -2.77
N ARG A 59 -10.76 -4.09 -3.59
CA ARG A 59 -11.47 -5.34 -3.34
C ARG A 59 -11.18 -6.30 -4.48
N LEU A 60 -10.52 -7.40 -4.18
CA LEU A 60 -10.09 -8.40 -5.15
C LEU A 60 -10.72 -9.75 -4.83
N PRO A 61 -11.35 -10.43 -5.80
CA PRO A 61 -11.86 -11.78 -5.58
C PRO A 61 -10.69 -12.74 -5.32
N VAL A 62 -10.86 -13.63 -4.32
CA VAL A 62 -9.87 -14.63 -3.97
C VAL A 62 -10.31 -15.98 -4.53
N SER A 63 -9.55 -16.53 -5.48
CA SER A 63 -9.84 -17.81 -6.15
C SER A 63 -8.74 -18.86 -5.96
N SER A 64 -7.64 -18.50 -5.30
CA SER A 64 -6.54 -19.41 -4.95
C SER A 64 -5.96 -19.05 -3.59
N THR A 65 -5.04 -19.87 -3.11
CA THR A 65 -4.26 -19.59 -1.88
C THR A 65 -2.90 -18.96 -2.16
N ASP A 66 -2.69 -18.48 -3.38
CA ASP A 66 -1.49 -17.74 -3.75
C ASP A 66 -1.46 -16.36 -3.10
N ASP A 67 -0.28 -15.77 -3.04
CA ASP A 67 -0.12 -14.40 -2.57
C ASP A 67 -0.92 -13.42 -3.44
N VAL A 68 -1.60 -12.47 -2.81
CA VAL A 68 -2.35 -11.42 -3.49
C VAL A 68 -1.49 -10.17 -3.54
N VAL A 69 -1.26 -9.65 -4.75
CA VAL A 69 -0.44 -8.45 -4.96
C VAL A 69 -1.31 -7.31 -5.48
N TRP A 70 -1.16 -6.14 -4.87
CA TRP A 70 -1.76 -4.89 -5.32
C TRP A 70 -0.71 -3.80 -5.41
N VAL A 71 -0.65 -3.11 -6.55
CA VAL A 71 0.27 -2.00 -6.81
C VAL A 71 -0.53 -0.71 -6.93
N ILE A 72 -0.09 0.33 -6.23
CA ILE A 72 -0.61 1.69 -6.32
C ILE A 72 0.48 2.54 -6.95
N ASP A 73 0.16 3.20 -8.05
CA ASP A 73 1.05 4.11 -8.75
C ASP A 73 0.96 5.52 -8.15
N ASP A 74 1.98 6.33 -8.37
CA ASP A 74 2.00 7.77 -8.06
C ASP A 74 1.65 8.09 -6.60
N VAL A 75 2.19 7.30 -5.65
CA VAL A 75 1.94 7.50 -4.22
C VAL A 75 2.73 8.70 -3.71
N PRO A 76 2.07 9.74 -3.16
CA PRO A 76 2.77 10.88 -2.59
C PRO A 76 3.72 10.49 -1.45
N ALA A 77 4.80 11.25 -1.27
CA ALA A 77 5.66 11.08 -0.11
C ALA A 77 4.85 11.29 1.18
N GLY A 78 4.95 10.36 2.12
CA GLY A 78 4.15 10.37 3.34
C GLY A 78 4.38 9.15 4.22
N THR A 79 3.51 9.01 5.22
CA THR A 79 3.51 7.86 6.13
C THR A 79 2.20 7.12 5.97
N TYR A 80 2.28 5.82 5.68
CA TYR A 80 1.13 5.00 5.35
C TYR A 80 1.06 3.77 6.25
N ALA A 81 -0.15 3.25 6.44
CA ALA A 81 -0.40 1.97 7.09
C ALA A 81 -1.40 1.16 6.26
N VAL A 82 -1.27 -0.17 6.31
CA VAL A 82 -2.12 -1.08 5.56
C VAL A 82 -2.87 -2.00 6.52
N SER A 83 -4.16 -2.15 6.30
CA SER A 83 -4.98 -3.20 6.88
C SER A 83 -5.58 -4.08 5.79
N VAL A 84 -5.68 -5.36 6.05
CA VAL A 84 -6.19 -6.36 5.12
C VAL A 84 -7.22 -7.22 5.82
N ILE A 85 -8.32 -7.51 5.13
CA ILE A 85 -9.36 -8.44 5.55
C ILE A 85 -9.65 -9.37 4.38
N GLN A 86 -9.73 -10.67 4.65
CA GLN A 86 -10.34 -11.59 3.70
C GLN A 86 -11.81 -11.80 4.10
N ASP A 87 -12.69 -11.04 3.49
CA ASP A 87 -14.13 -11.06 3.70
C ASP A 87 -14.72 -12.32 3.05
N LEU A 88 -15.06 -13.32 3.86
CA LEU A 88 -15.53 -14.62 3.39
C LEU A 88 -17.04 -14.67 3.14
N ASN A 89 -17.81 -13.79 3.76
CA ASN A 89 -19.27 -13.76 3.65
C ASN A 89 -19.81 -12.60 2.79
N GLY A 90 -18.94 -11.67 2.35
CA GLY A 90 -19.30 -10.59 1.45
C GLY A 90 -19.99 -9.39 2.12
N ASN A 91 -19.88 -9.24 3.45
CA ASN A 91 -20.52 -8.12 4.16
C ASN A 91 -19.68 -6.84 4.23
N GLY A 92 -18.41 -6.89 3.79
CA GLY A 92 -17.51 -5.75 3.69
C GLY A 92 -16.86 -5.30 4.98
N VAL A 93 -17.02 -6.06 6.08
CA VAL A 93 -16.46 -5.76 7.40
C VAL A 93 -15.80 -7.00 7.99
N LEU A 94 -14.83 -6.80 8.91
CA LEU A 94 -14.23 -7.89 9.65
C LEU A 94 -15.21 -8.39 10.72
N ASP A 95 -15.70 -9.61 10.54
CA ASP A 95 -16.57 -10.24 11.52
C ASP A 95 -15.79 -10.68 12.78
N ALA A 96 -16.40 -10.48 13.93
CA ALA A 96 -15.87 -10.91 15.20
C ALA A 96 -16.87 -11.79 15.97
N SER A 97 -16.34 -12.66 16.84
CA SER A 97 -17.14 -13.40 17.80
C SER A 97 -17.71 -12.47 18.88
N PHE A 98 -18.63 -12.99 19.70
CA PHE A 98 -19.15 -12.23 20.85
C PHE A 98 -18.06 -11.84 21.87
N LEU A 99 -16.89 -12.52 21.85
CA LEU A 99 -15.71 -12.18 22.65
C LEU A 99 -14.79 -11.15 21.96
N GLY A 100 -15.18 -10.61 20.79
CA GLY A 100 -14.39 -9.64 20.04
C GLY A 100 -13.22 -10.24 19.27
N LEU A 101 -13.14 -11.58 19.16
CA LEU A 101 -12.08 -12.23 18.35
C LEU A 101 -12.51 -12.27 16.88
N PRO A 102 -11.62 -11.89 15.94
CA PRO A 102 -11.89 -11.99 14.52
C PRO A 102 -12.23 -13.42 14.09
N LYS A 103 -13.23 -13.54 13.21
CA LYS A 103 -13.67 -14.82 12.61
C LYS A 103 -13.13 -15.02 11.20
N GLU A 104 -12.67 -13.94 10.57
CA GLU A 104 -12.16 -13.94 9.21
C GLU A 104 -10.68 -13.64 9.21
N PRO A 105 -9.91 -14.09 8.19
CA PRO A 105 -8.50 -13.79 8.09
C PRO A 105 -8.27 -12.27 7.92
N TYR A 106 -7.27 -11.76 8.61
CA TYR A 106 -6.90 -10.33 8.58
C TYR A 106 -5.40 -10.16 8.77
N GLY A 107 -4.90 -8.96 8.48
CA GLY A 107 -3.50 -8.61 8.67
C GLY A 107 -3.27 -7.10 8.70
N PHE A 108 -2.11 -6.71 9.22
CA PHE A 108 -1.67 -5.31 9.27
C PHE A 108 -0.21 -5.20 8.85
N SER A 109 0.14 -4.10 8.17
CA SER A 109 1.54 -3.77 7.94
C SER A 109 2.29 -3.59 9.26
N GLY A 110 3.57 -3.94 9.27
CA GLY A 110 4.49 -3.68 10.40
C GLY A 110 4.17 -4.41 11.71
N SER A 111 3.09 -5.20 11.79
CA SER A 111 2.65 -5.81 13.04
C SER A 111 2.36 -7.29 12.93
N LYS A 112 2.81 -8.04 13.93
CA LYS A 112 2.45 -9.46 14.16
C LYS A 112 1.41 -9.62 15.27
N SER A 113 0.82 -8.54 15.77
CA SER A 113 -0.17 -8.55 16.83
C SER A 113 -1.50 -9.15 16.37
N ILE A 114 -2.18 -9.89 17.24
CA ILE A 114 -3.55 -10.39 17.04
C ILE A 114 -4.55 -9.23 17.10
N LEU A 115 -4.27 -8.23 17.94
CA LEU A 115 -5.10 -7.04 18.05
C LEU A 115 -4.65 -5.99 17.05
N PRO A 116 -5.57 -5.11 16.56
CA PRO A 116 -5.20 -3.99 15.72
C PRO A 116 -4.10 -3.14 16.37
N PRO A 117 -2.94 -2.96 15.72
CA PRO A 117 -1.89 -2.12 16.27
C PRO A 117 -2.28 -0.64 16.21
N LYS A 118 -1.62 0.19 16.99
CA LYS A 118 -1.69 1.64 16.77
C LYS A 118 -1.10 2.00 15.41
N PHE A 119 -1.55 3.09 14.79
CA PHE A 119 -1.07 3.56 13.49
C PHE A 119 0.46 3.60 13.41
N ASN A 120 1.14 4.18 14.39
CA ASN A 120 2.61 4.29 14.42
C ASN A 120 3.36 2.95 14.49
N LYS A 121 2.69 1.84 14.80
CA LYS A 121 3.25 0.48 14.79
C LYS A 121 2.98 -0.25 13.48
N ALA A 122 1.94 0.16 12.76
CA ALA A 122 1.60 -0.37 11.45
C ALA A 122 2.23 0.45 10.31
N SER A 123 2.57 1.71 10.56
CA SER A 123 2.97 2.65 9.52
C SER A 123 4.41 2.46 9.04
N PHE A 124 4.63 2.86 7.78
CA PHE A 124 5.91 2.87 7.08
C PHE A 124 6.01 4.14 6.21
N PRO A 125 7.23 4.66 5.95
CA PRO A 125 7.41 5.82 5.11
C PRO A 125 7.39 5.45 3.62
N VAL A 126 6.83 6.31 2.80
CA VAL A 126 7.00 6.35 1.34
C VAL A 126 7.71 7.65 0.99
N GLY A 127 8.84 7.54 0.30
CA GLY A 127 9.65 8.67 -0.16
C GLY A 127 9.66 8.75 -1.69
N ALA A 128 10.83 8.99 -2.27
CA ALA A 128 11.01 9.09 -3.72
C ALA A 128 11.21 7.74 -4.43
N GLN A 129 11.31 6.64 -3.69
CA GLN A 129 11.57 5.30 -4.22
C GLN A 129 10.36 4.40 -4.03
N ASN A 130 10.25 3.37 -4.90
CA ASN A 130 9.24 2.33 -4.76
C ASN A 130 9.36 1.62 -3.41
N VAL A 131 8.21 1.35 -2.80
CA VAL A 131 8.11 0.67 -1.50
C VAL A 131 7.34 -0.65 -1.68
N ARG A 132 7.84 -1.71 -1.03
CA ARG A 132 7.15 -3.00 -0.96
C ARG A 132 6.82 -3.33 0.48
N VAL A 133 5.59 -3.73 0.71
CA VAL A 133 5.09 -4.08 2.04
C VAL A 133 4.43 -5.45 1.99
N THR A 134 4.82 -6.33 2.89
CA THR A 134 4.21 -7.66 3.02
C THR A 134 3.30 -7.70 4.24
N VAL A 135 2.08 -8.15 4.05
CA VAL A 135 1.06 -8.29 5.08
C VAL A 135 0.64 -9.76 5.18
N PRO A 136 1.14 -10.52 6.16
CA PRO A 136 0.70 -11.89 6.37
C PRO A 136 -0.67 -11.92 7.04
N LEU A 137 -1.59 -12.72 6.50
CA LEU A 137 -2.87 -13.02 7.15
C LEU A 137 -2.70 -13.97 8.36
N ARG A 138 -3.63 -13.93 9.25
CA ARG A 138 -3.72 -14.78 10.45
C ARG A 138 -5.15 -15.10 10.78
#